data_9bff1dac6be7d778481ad83464ef7e41
#
_entry.id   9bff1dac6be7d778481ad83464ef7e41
#
_cell.length_a   1.000
_cell.length_b   1.000
_cell.length_c   1.000
_cell.angle_alpha   90.00
_cell.angle_beta   90.00
_cell.angle_gamma   90.00
#
_symmetry.space_group_name_H-M   'P 1'
#
loop_
_entity.id
_entity.type
_entity.pdbx_description
1 polymer ?
#
loop_
_entity_poly.entity_id
_entity_poly.type
_entity_poly.pdbx_seq_one_letter_code
_entity_poly.pdbx_strand_id
1 'polypeptide(L)'
;MIRHNGENGSVVVSTGVYTEIAGTAAANCLSVKGMVARSVSDGVYHLLRRESMGKGVKVEFHEDDTISIDLHVMVGDGVNMNAVGNAIIDEVRYMVTSCTGTQVRAVNVYIDSISFG
;
A
#
# COMPACT_ATOMS: atom_id res chain seq x y z
N MET A 1 15.25 1.03 -0.86
CA MET A 1 15.31 1.80 0.39
C MET A 1 15.75 3.22 0.12
N ILE A 2 15.34 4.15 0.96
CA ILE A 2 15.67 5.56 0.81
C ILE A 2 16.45 6.04 2.03
N ARG A 3 17.50 6.83 1.77
CA ARG A 3 18.34 7.39 2.81
C ARG A 3 18.07 8.88 2.96
N HIS A 4 17.81 9.31 4.20
CA HIS A 4 17.69 10.72 4.56
C HIS A 4 18.95 11.16 5.29
N ASN A 5 19.71 12.05 4.67
CA ASN A 5 20.98 12.51 5.23
C ASN A 5 20.78 13.75 6.12
N GLY A 6 21.40 13.75 7.27
CA GLY A 6 21.43 14.88 8.20
C GLY A 6 22.87 15.28 8.52
N GLU A 7 23.03 16.35 9.31
CA GLU A 7 24.37 16.83 9.71
C GLU A 7 25.13 15.82 10.56
N ASN A 8 24.42 15.07 11.40
CA ASN A 8 25.05 14.16 12.36
C ASN A 8 24.97 12.69 11.96
N GLY A 9 24.52 12.41 10.75
CA GLY A 9 24.37 11.03 10.28
C GLY A 9 23.27 10.90 9.25
N SER A 10 22.77 9.69 9.10
CA SER A 10 21.70 9.41 8.14
C SER A 10 20.66 8.45 8.73
N VAL A 11 19.44 8.53 8.20
CA VAL A 11 18.36 7.58 8.50
C VAL A 11 18.05 6.83 7.23
N VAL A 12 18.08 5.52 7.29
CA VAL A 12 17.79 4.66 6.12
C VAL A 12 16.49 3.92 6.38
N VAL A 13 15.52 4.09 5.49
CA VAL A 13 14.21 3.45 5.60
C VAL A 13 14.17 2.25 4.65
N SER A 14 13.96 1.07 5.18
CA SER A 14 13.92 -0.18 4.42
C SER A 14 12.60 -0.34 3.65
N THR A 15 12.64 -1.10 2.56
CA THR A 15 11.45 -1.40 1.74
C THR A 15 10.30 -1.94 2.58
N GLY A 16 10.58 -2.82 3.55
CA GLY A 16 9.56 -3.41 4.42
C GLY A 16 8.76 -2.38 5.21
N VAL A 17 9.38 -1.26 5.59
CA VAL A 17 8.69 -0.19 6.30
C VAL A 17 7.63 0.45 5.41
N TYR A 18 7.96 0.73 4.16
CA TYR A 18 7.02 1.31 3.20
C TYR A 18 5.84 0.36 2.96
N THR A 19 6.11 -0.93 2.78
CA THR A 19 5.05 -1.91 2.55
C THR A 19 4.14 -2.06 3.75
N GLU A 20 4.68 -2.05 4.97
CA GLU A 20 3.88 -2.10 6.19
C GLU A 20 3.00 -0.88 6.37
N ILE A 21 3.56 0.31 6.20
CA ILE A 21 2.79 1.56 6.34
C ILE A 21 1.67 1.59 5.30
N ALA A 22 1.99 1.33 4.04
CA ALA A 22 1.02 1.38 2.96
C ALA A 22 -0.08 0.33 3.13
N GLY A 23 0.29 -0.90 3.47
CA GLY A 23 -0.67 -1.98 3.68
C GLY A 23 -1.59 -1.71 4.85
N THR A 24 -1.05 -1.23 5.96
CA THR A 24 -1.83 -0.90 7.14
C THR A 24 -2.78 0.28 6.87
N ALA A 25 -2.28 1.32 6.20
CA ALA A 25 -3.11 2.48 5.85
C ALA A 25 -4.28 2.07 4.95
N ALA A 26 -4.02 1.24 3.95
CA ALA A 26 -5.06 0.75 3.05
C ALA A 26 -6.08 -0.11 3.79
N ALA A 27 -5.61 -1.03 4.64
CA ALA A 27 -6.49 -1.94 5.38
C ALA A 27 -7.39 -1.21 6.39
N ASN A 28 -6.96 -0.05 6.87
CA ASN A 28 -7.73 0.74 7.82
C ASN A 28 -8.79 1.63 7.13
N CYS A 29 -8.79 1.72 5.82
CA CYS A 29 -9.80 2.49 5.09
C CYS A 29 -11.17 1.82 5.21
N LEU A 30 -12.20 2.66 5.30
CA LEU A 30 -13.57 2.17 5.33
C LEU A 30 -13.87 1.38 4.05
N SER A 31 -14.58 0.29 4.18
CA SER A 31 -14.97 -0.64 3.09
C SER A 31 -13.86 -1.55 2.57
N VAL A 32 -12.63 -1.39 3.01
CA VAL A 32 -11.56 -2.35 2.69
C VAL A 32 -11.68 -3.53 3.66
N LYS A 33 -11.82 -4.73 3.10
CA LYS A 33 -11.95 -5.97 3.87
C LYS A 33 -10.61 -6.65 4.13
N GLY A 34 -9.58 -6.28 3.39
CA GLY A 34 -8.25 -6.79 3.59
C GLY A 34 -7.36 -6.62 2.37
N MET A 35 -6.10 -6.96 2.54
CA MET A 35 -5.13 -7.00 1.45
C MET A 35 -5.18 -8.36 0.77
N VAL A 36 -4.80 -8.39 -0.50
CA VAL A 36 -4.87 -9.61 -1.32
C VAL A 36 -3.51 -9.89 -1.92
N ALA A 37 -3.05 -11.14 -1.79
CA ALA A 37 -1.86 -11.61 -2.50
C ALA A 37 -2.30 -12.43 -3.71
N ARG A 38 -1.69 -12.16 -4.86
CA ARG A 38 -1.93 -12.92 -6.07
C ARG A 38 -0.96 -14.10 -6.15
N SER A 39 -1.48 -15.30 -6.37
CA SER A 39 -0.65 -16.46 -6.64
C SER A 39 -0.15 -16.40 -8.09
N VAL A 40 1.16 -16.40 -8.27
CA VAL A 40 1.76 -16.32 -9.61
C VAL A 40 1.53 -17.57 -10.42
N SER A 41 1.46 -18.74 -9.77
CA SER A 41 1.39 -20.02 -10.45
C SER A 41 0.01 -20.36 -11.00
N ASP A 42 -1.05 -19.89 -10.38
CA ASP A 42 -2.42 -20.29 -10.74
C ASP A 42 -3.39 -19.11 -10.92
N GLY A 43 -2.94 -17.89 -10.69
CA GLY A 43 -3.78 -16.71 -10.80
C GLY A 43 -4.81 -16.56 -9.69
N VAL A 44 -4.72 -17.33 -8.64
CA VAL A 44 -5.65 -17.28 -7.52
C VAL A 44 -5.27 -16.14 -6.57
N TYR A 45 -6.28 -15.44 -6.06
CA TYR A 45 -6.09 -14.35 -5.10
C TYR A 45 -6.41 -14.85 -3.71
N HIS A 46 -5.53 -14.55 -2.75
CA HIS A 46 -5.68 -14.95 -1.36
C HIS A 46 -5.80 -13.73 -0.46
N LEU A 47 -6.78 -13.75 0.44
CA LEU A 47 -6.91 -12.72 1.47
C LEU A 47 -5.76 -12.88 2.47
N LEU A 48 -4.99 -11.81 2.65
CA LEU A 48 -3.84 -11.82 3.55
C LEU A 48 -4.27 -11.60 4.99
N ARG A 49 -3.61 -12.28 5.90
CA ARG A 49 -3.75 -12.03 7.33
C ARG A 49 -3.12 -10.68 7.69
N ARG A 50 -3.53 -10.14 8.83
CA ARG A 50 -3.05 -8.83 9.28
C ARG A 50 -1.53 -8.73 9.34
N GLU A 51 -0.86 -9.77 9.84
CA GLU A 51 0.60 -9.82 9.93
C GLU A 51 1.30 -9.92 8.57
N SER A 52 0.55 -10.18 7.51
CA SER A 52 1.08 -10.32 6.16
C SER A 52 0.61 -9.22 5.21
N MET A 53 0.08 -8.11 5.75
CA MET A 53 -0.50 -7.04 4.93
C MET A 53 0.46 -6.47 3.89
N GLY A 54 1.75 -6.43 4.19
CA GLY A 54 2.76 -5.94 3.26
C GLY A 54 2.88 -6.75 1.97
N LYS A 55 2.39 -7.99 1.94
CA LYS A 55 2.48 -8.85 0.75
C LYS A 55 1.55 -8.43 -0.38
N GLY A 56 0.48 -7.68 -0.08
CA GLY A 56 -0.40 -7.12 -1.10
C GLY A 56 0.07 -5.78 -1.61
N VAL A 57 1.28 -5.38 -1.28
CA VAL A 57 1.84 -4.07 -1.59
C VAL A 57 3.14 -4.25 -2.37
N LYS A 58 3.26 -3.54 -3.47
CA LYS A 58 4.53 -3.45 -4.22
C LYS A 58 4.99 -2.02 -4.20
N VAL A 59 6.26 -1.81 -3.84
CA VAL A 59 6.89 -0.49 -3.82
C VAL A 59 7.99 -0.46 -4.87
N GLU A 60 7.94 0.56 -5.74
CA GLU A 60 8.97 0.79 -6.74
C GLU A 60 9.71 2.07 -6.40
N PHE A 61 11.04 1.99 -6.32
CA PHE A 61 11.89 3.13 -6.03
C PHE A 61 12.37 3.76 -7.33
N HIS A 62 12.28 5.09 -7.42
CA HIS A 62 12.72 5.85 -8.59
C HIS A 62 14.03 6.57 -8.30
N GLU A 63 14.75 6.94 -9.37
CA GLU A 63 16.06 7.58 -9.28
C GLU A 63 16.03 8.95 -8.59
N ASP A 64 14.88 9.62 -8.60
CA ASP A 64 14.72 10.95 -7.99
C ASP A 64 14.29 10.90 -6.51
N ASP A 65 14.48 9.75 -5.85
CA ASP A 65 14.09 9.51 -4.46
C ASP A 65 12.59 9.58 -4.20
N THR A 66 11.80 9.39 -5.24
CA THR A 66 10.34 9.17 -5.10
C THR A 66 10.02 7.69 -5.17
N ILE A 67 8.81 7.34 -4.76
CA ILE A 67 8.32 5.96 -4.85
C ILE A 67 6.96 5.91 -5.52
N SER A 68 6.66 4.75 -6.09
CA SER A 68 5.33 4.38 -6.54
C SER A 68 4.88 3.16 -5.77
N ILE A 69 3.59 3.10 -5.44
CA ILE A 69 3.03 2.04 -4.61
C ILE A 69 1.84 1.42 -5.33
N ASP A 70 1.86 0.09 -5.44
CA ASP A 70 0.73 -0.69 -5.96
C ASP A 70 0.13 -1.49 -4.82
N LEU A 71 -1.19 -1.42 -4.71
CA LEU A 71 -1.96 -2.06 -3.63
C LEU A 71 -3.01 -2.98 -4.22
N HIS A 72 -3.12 -4.18 -3.69
CA HIS A 72 -4.16 -5.15 -4.05
C HIS A 72 -5.08 -5.33 -2.86
N VAL A 73 -6.37 -5.03 -3.04
CA VAL A 73 -7.33 -4.99 -1.94
C VAL A 73 -8.61 -5.78 -2.26
N MET A 74 -9.27 -6.20 -1.20
CA MET A 74 -10.64 -6.72 -1.24
C MET A 74 -11.55 -5.69 -0.59
N VAL A 75 -12.68 -5.40 -1.21
CA VAL A 75 -13.66 -4.44 -0.69
C VAL A 75 -14.99 -5.13 -0.44
N GLY A 76 -15.87 -4.49 0.35
CA GLY A 76 -17.24 -4.97 0.56
C GLY A 76 -18.10 -4.70 -0.68
N ASP A 77 -19.20 -5.46 -0.80
CA ASP A 77 -20.18 -5.22 -1.85
C ASP A 77 -20.94 -3.92 -1.62
N GLY A 78 -21.52 -3.39 -2.67
CA GLY A 78 -22.36 -2.18 -2.60
C GLY A 78 -21.58 -0.87 -2.45
N VAL A 79 -20.25 -0.89 -2.55
CA VAL A 79 -19.43 0.32 -2.45
C VAL A 79 -19.18 0.95 -3.83
N ASN A 80 -18.95 2.26 -3.84
CA ASN A 80 -18.47 2.93 -5.03
C ASN A 80 -16.96 2.74 -5.12
N MET A 81 -16.52 1.95 -6.08
CA MET A 81 -15.10 1.55 -6.18
C MET A 81 -14.16 2.72 -6.46
N ASN A 82 -14.59 3.71 -7.25
CA ASN A 82 -13.78 4.90 -7.49
C ASN A 82 -13.60 5.71 -6.20
N ALA A 83 -14.65 5.88 -5.41
CA ALA A 83 -14.58 6.61 -4.16
C ALA A 83 -13.67 5.90 -3.16
N VAL A 84 -13.81 4.58 -3.04
CA VAL A 84 -12.96 3.77 -2.15
C VAL A 84 -11.51 3.84 -2.61
N GLY A 85 -11.27 3.68 -3.90
CA GLY A 85 -9.91 3.75 -4.45
C GLY A 85 -9.25 5.09 -4.20
N ASN A 86 -9.96 6.18 -4.40
CA ASN A 86 -9.44 7.52 -4.14
C ASN A 86 -9.16 7.76 -2.65
N ALA A 87 -10.01 7.25 -1.77
CA ALA A 87 -9.79 7.34 -0.33
C ALA A 87 -8.52 6.58 0.09
N ILE A 88 -8.29 5.40 -0.49
CA ILE A 88 -7.08 4.61 -0.24
C ILE A 88 -5.85 5.37 -0.72
N ILE A 89 -5.89 5.92 -1.94
CA ILE A 89 -4.78 6.68 -2.51
C ILE A 89 -4.39 7.84 -1.59
N ASP A 90 -5.36 8.61 -1.15
CA ASP A 90 -5.12 9.77 -0.28
C ASP A 90 -4.54 9.35 1.06
N GLU A 91 -5.10 8.33 1.70
CA GLU A 91 -4.65 7.85 3.01
C GLU A 91 -3.24 7.26 2.95
N VAL A 92 -2.97 6.44 1.95
CA VAL A 92 -1.66 5.81 1.79
C VAL A 92 -0.60 6.88 1.53
N ARG A 93 -0.87 7.80 0.61
CA ARG A 93 0.05 8.90 0.32
C ARG A 93 0.34 9.73 1.58
N TYR A 94 -0.70 10.07 2.32
CA TYR A 94 -0.57 10.86 3.54
C TYR A 94 0.27 10.13 4.59
N MET A 95 -0.03 8.87 4.86
CA MET A 95 0.66 8.11 5.91
C MET A 95 2.12 7.85 5.55
N VAL A 96 2.39 7.47 4.30
CA VAL A 96 3.78 7.22 3.86
C VAL A 96 4.60 8.51 3.92
N THR A 97 4.07 9.60 3.39
CA THR A 97 4.77 10.88 3.38
C THR A 97 5.01 11.39 4.81
N SER A 98 4.00 11.30 5.67
CA SER A 98 4.09 11.79 7.06
C SER A 98 5.08 10.98 7.89
N CYS A 99 5.08 9.65 7.72
CA CYS A 99 5.92 8.78 8.54
C CYS A 99 7.37 8.71 8.06
N THR A 100 7.60 8.81 6.77
CA THR A 100 8.94 8.58 6.19
C THR A 100 9.57 9.81 5.57
N GLY A 101 8.80 10.83 5.28
CA GLY A 101 9.28 12.02 4.57
C GLY A 101 9.51 11.80 3.07
N THR A 102 9.21 10.60 2.57
CA THR A 102 9.43 10.25 1.17
C THR A 102 8.28 10.74 0.31
N GLN A 103 8.59 11.33 -0.85
CA GLN A 103 7.57 11.75 -1.82
C GLN A 103 7.02 10.55 -2.56
N VAL A 104 5.70 10.47 -2.66
CA VAL A 104 5.00 9.39 -3.35
C VAL A 104 4.56 9.92 -4.71
N ARG A 105 5.12 9.34 -5.78
CA ARG A 105 4.81 9.74 -7.16
C ARG A 105 3.41 9.29 -7.57
N ALA A 106 3.08 8.03 -7.26
CA ALA A 106 1.80 7.45 -7.63
C ALA A 106 1.41 6.36 -6.64
N VAL A 107 0.11 6.23 -6.41
CA VAL A 107 -0.47 5.10 -5.69
C VAL A 107 -1.52 4.49 -6.61
N ASN A 108 -1.34 3.21 -6.96
CA ASN A 108 -2.27 2.48 -7.81
C ASN A 108 -2.99 1.45 -6.96
N VAL A 109 -4.30 1.46 -7.01
CA VAL A 109 -5.15 0.55 -6.24
C VAL A 109 -5.82 -0.43 -7.18
N TYR A 110 -5.58 -1.71 -6.95
CA TYR A 110 -6.20 -2.81 -7.68
C TYR A 110 -7.23 -3.45 -6.77
N ILE A 111 -8.50 -3.31 -7.12
CA ILE A 111 -9.59 -3.95 -6.40
C ILE A 111 -9.78 -5.31 -7.04
N ASP A 112 -9.16 -6.31 -6.44
CA ASP A 112 -9.06 -7.65 -7.03
C ASP A 112 -10.20 -8.56 -6.62
N SER A 113 -10.93 -8.21 -5.56
CA SER A 113 -11.96 -9.07 -5.01
C SER A 113 -13.03 -8.28 -4.28
N ILE A 114 -14.25 -8.82 -4.28
CA ILE A 114 -15.38 -8.25 -3.56
C ILE A 114 -15.87 -9.29 -2.56
N SER A 115 -16.11 -8.85 -1.33
CA SER A 115 -16.72 -9.68 -0.29
C SER A 115 -18.21 -9.43 -0.27
N PHE A 116 -19.01 -10.48 -0.48
CA PHE A 116 -20.48 -10.40 -0.46
C PHE A 116 -21.09 -10.85 0.87
N GLY A 117 -20.26 -11.01 1.87
CA GLY A 117 -20.71 -11.47 3.17
C GLY A 117 -20.75 -10.46 4.29
#